data_e61f3b3c5d5178bd82f9b21a1d444b2c
#
_entry.id   e61f3b3c5d5178bd82f9b21a1d444b2c
#
_cell.length_a   1.000
_cell.length_b   1.000
_cell.length_c   1.000
_cell.angle_alpha   90.00
_cell.angle_beta   90.00
_cell.angle_gamma   90.00
#
_symmetry.space_group_name_H-M   'P 1'
#
loop_
_entity.id
_entity.type
_entity.pdbx_description
1 polymer ?
#
loop_
_entity_poly.entity_id
_entity_poly.type
_entity_poly.pdbx_seq_one_letter_code
_entity_poly.pdbx_strand_id
1 'polypeptide(L)'
;MLIDIHTHRPTSAVTISAVGLHPWQAEGGTFPSREAVAAADAVGEIGLDKACGVDFETQKELFVKQLEMAERFEKPVVLHCVKAFEEVMTMLDKHTLRAVIFHGFIGSKEQAERAVKKGYYLSFGARTEGSKKTIEALRVTPLDRLFVETDEAEVTIEAMYQTIARLRDIEVDVNGKTDWKIDFFRVSGAL
;
A
#
# COMPACT_ATOMS: atom_id res chain seq x y z
N MET A 1 -11.61 15.07 5.70
CA MET A 1 -11.20 13.93 6.58
C MET A 1 -9.96 13.33 5.95
N LEU A 2 -8.85 13.24 6.69
CA LEU A 2 -7.61 12.68 6.19
C LEU A 2 -7.62 11.15 6.32
N ILE A 3 -6.95 10.48 5.40
CA ILE A 3 -6.78 9.03 5.37
C ILE A 3 -5.29 8.74 5.58
N ASP A 4 -4.99 7.88 6.55
CA ASP A 4 -3.69 7.24 6.73
C ASP A 4 -3.84 5.79 6.31
N ILE A 5 -3.46 5.47 5.07
CA ILE A 5 -3.79 4.18 4.48
C ILE A 5 -3.08 3.02 5.18
N HIS A 6 -1.93 3.29 5.77
CA HIS A 6 -1.14 2.31 6.49
C HIS A 6 -0.36 2.96 7.63
N THR A 7 -0.55 2.45 8.85
CA THR A 7 0.16 2.93 10.05
C THR A 7 0.25 1.83 11.10
N HIS A 8 1.38 1.77 11.78
CA HIS A 8 1.62 0.93 12.97
C HIS A 8 1.38 1.69 14.28
N ARG A 9 0.94 2.95 14.22
CA ARG A 9 0.75 3.83 15.37
C ARG A 9 -0.72 4.25 15.51
N PRO A 10 -1.18 4.55 16.73
CA PRO A 10 -2.49 5.15 16.92
C PRO A 10 -2.62 6.45 16.12
N THR A 11 -3.70 6.60 15.37
CA THR A 11 -3.99 7.78 14.56
C THR A 11 -5.43 8.26 14.78
N SER A 12 -5.66 9.58 14.62
CA SER A 12 -7.00 10.15 14.54
C SER A 12 -7.56 10.15 13.11
N ALA A 13 -6.75 9.80 12.14
CA ALA A 13 -7.16 9.68 10.74
C ALA A 13 -8.00 8.41 10.50
N VAL A 14 -8.69 8.38 9.38
CA VAL A 14 -9.30 7.14 8.90
C VAL A 14 -8.19 6.22 8.40
N THR A 15 -8.16 5.01 8.92
CA THR A 15 -7.25 3.95 8.49
C THR A 15 -8.02 2.67 8.17
N ILE A 16 -7.37 1.73 7.48
CA ILE A 16 -7.94 0.41 7.19
C ILE A 16 -7.34 -0.64 8.13
N SER A 17 -8.18 -1.59 8.52
CA SER A 17 -7.69 -2.81 9.15
C SER A 17 -7.21 -3.78 8.06
N ALA A 18 -5.97 -4.22 8.16
CA ALA A 18 -5.43 -5.23 7.28
C ALA A 18 -4.94 -6.44 8.07
N VAL A 19 -5.14 -7.64 7.52
CA VAL A 19 -4.66 -8.89 8.12
C VAL A 19 -3.95 -9.73 7.07
N GLY A 20 -2.74 -10.15 7.40
CA GLY A 20 -1.89 -10.94 6.52
C GLY A 20 -0.62 -11.39 7.22
N LEU A 21 0.23 -12.10 6.50
CA LEU A 21 1.58 -12.43 6.93
C LEU A 21 2.57 -11.64 6.09
N HIS A 22 3.33 -10.79 6.78
CA HIS A 22 4.42 -10.05 6.17
C HIS A 22 5.49 -11.02 5.61
N PRO A 23 6.16 -10.72 4.48
CA PRO A 23 7.20 -11.60 3.92
C PRO A 23 8.31 -11.97 4.90
N TRP A 24 8.60 -11.16 5.89
CA TRP A 24 9.56 -11.46 6.96
C TRP A 24 9.13 -12.60 7.87
N GLN A 25 7.85 -12.95 7.87
CA GLN A 25 7.23 -14.00 8.68
C GLN A 25 6.91 -15.27 7.85
N ALA A 26 7.41 -15.35 6.61
CA ALA A 26 7.08 -16.46 5.70
C ALA A 26 7.57 -17.80 6.24
N GLU A 27 8.61 -17.81 7.06
CA GLU A 27 9.07 -18.98 7.79
C GLU A 27 8.48 -18.99 9.21
N GLY A 28 7.48 -19.82 9.44
CA GLY A 28 6.94 -20.08 10.77
C GLY A 28 5.86 -19.12 11.28
N GLY A 29 5.43 -18.16 10.50
CA GLY A 29 4.28 -17.31 10.83
C GLY A 29 2.96 -18.09 10.80
N THR A 30 1.99 -17.63 11.60
CA THR A 30 0.65 -18.23 11.60
C THR A 30 -0.22 -17.58 10.55
N PHE A 31 -0.70 -18.36 9.58
CA PHE A 31 -1.61 -17.88 8.54
C PHE A 31 -2.91 -17.35 9.16
N PRO A 32 -3.43 -16.19 8.74
CA PRO A 32 -4.63 -15.61 9.33
C PRO A 32 -5.85 -16.51 9.16
N SER A 33 -6.73 -16.52 10.17
CA SER A 33 -7.96 -17.27 10.09
C SER A 33 -8.93 -16.67 9.08
N ARG A 34 -9.87 -17.49 8.58
CA ARG A 34 -10.88 -17.04 7.62
C ARG A 34 -11.77 -15.95 8.21
N GLU A 35 -12.09 -16.07 9.50
CA GLU A 35 -12.89 -15.11 10.26
C GLU A 35 -12.15 -13.77 10.38
N ALA A 36 -10.84 -13.79 10.65
CA ALA A 36 -10.02 -12.58 10.71
C ALA A 36 -9.98 -11.87 9.36
N VAL A 37 -9.80 -12.62 8.25
CA VAL A 37 -9.81 -12.05 6.89
C VAL A 37 -11.18 -11.50 6.53
N ALA A 38 -12.26 -12.19 6.87
CA ALA A 38 -13.61 -11.73 6.60
C ALA A 38 -13.93 -10.41 7.32
N ALA A 39 -13.44 -10.27 8.57
CA ALA A 39 -13.68 -9.07 9.39
C ALA A 39 -12.79 -7.88 9.01
N ALA A 40 -11.62 -8.09 8.42
CA ALA A 40 -10.70 -7.03 8.04
C ALA A 40 -11.15 -6.30 6.77
N ASP A 41 -10.70 -5.05 6.59
CA ASP A 41 -10.95 -4.26 5.38
C ASP A 41 -10.10 -4.72 4.20
N ALA A 42 -8.90 -5.24 4.46
CA ALA A 42 -7.93 -5.65 3.46
C ALA A 42 -7.15 -6.91 3.88
N VAL A 43 -6.51 -7.56 2.91
CA VAL A 43 -5.43 -8.53 3.17
C VAL A 43 -4.09 -7.80 3.07
N GLY A 44 -3.32 -7.77 4.14
CA GLY A 44 -2.03 -7.03 4.22
C GLY A 44 -1.44 -7.04 5.64
N GLU A 45 -0.18 -6.66 5.79
CA GLU A 45 0.75 -6.48 4.68
C GLU A 45 1.21 -7.83 4.12
N ILE A 46 1.12 -7.97 2.82
CA ILE A 46 1.59 -9.16 2.11
C ILE A 46 2.54 -8.73 0.99
N GLY A 47 3.36 -9.62 0.48
CA GLY A 47 4.22 -9.27 -0.65
C GLY A 47 5.60 -9.90 -0.61
N LEU A 48 6.60 -9.17 -1.17
CA LEU A 48 7.95 -9.68 -1.38
C LEU A 48 9.01 -8.67 -0.96
N ASP A 49 10.05 -9.16 -0.29
CA ASP A 49 11.20 -8.38 0.15
C ASP A 49 12.52 -9.11 -0.14
N LYS A 50 13.28 -8.63 -1.15
CA LYS A 50 14.61 -9.16 -1.46
C LYS A 50 15.71 -8.63 -0.53
N ALA A 51 15.39 -7.74 0.40
CA ALA A 51 16.36 -7.19 1.34
C ALA A 51 16.35 -7.90 2.70
N CYS A 52 15.34 -8.72 2.99
CA CYS A 52 15.30 -9.52 4.21
C CYS A 52 16.02 -10.87 4.04
N GLY A 53 16.29 -11.56 5.15
CA GLY A 53 16.99 -12.84 5.17
C GLY A 53 16.13 -14.08 4.93
N VAL A 54 14.81 -13.92 4.73
CA VAL A 54 13.87 -15.01 4.49
C VAL A 54 13.99 -15.50 3.05
N ASP A 55 13.95 -16.82 2.85
CA ASP A 55 14.05 -17.42 1.52
C ASP A 55 13.00 -16.86 0.56
N PHE A 56 13.46 -16.46 -0.62
CA PHE A 56 12.62 -15.73 -1.57
C PHE A 56 11.54 -16.61 -2.22
N GLU A 57 11.79 -17.89 -2.42
CA GLU A 57 10.77 -18.81 -2.94
C GLU A 57 9.69 -19.06 -1.87
N THR A 58 10.07 -19.20 -0.61
CA THR A 58 9.12 -19.29 0.51
C THR A 58 8.24 -18.05 0.62
N GLN A 59 8.80 -16.85 0.42
CA GLN A 59 8.01 -15.62 0.34
C GLN A 59 7.00 -15.65 -0.81
N LYS A 60 7.41 -16.11 -2.00
CA LYS A 60 6.51 -16.20 -3.17
C LYS A 60 5.36 -17.20 -2.94
N GLU A 61 5.66 -18.36 -2.36
CA GLU A 61 4.61 -19.34 -2.04
C GLU A 61 3.58 -18.78 -1.06
N LEU A 62 4.06 -18.10 -0.02
CA LEU A 62 3.19 -17.41 0.93
C LEU A 62 2.36 -16.32 0.24
N PHE A 63 2.99 -15.51 -0.60
CA PHE A 63 2.34 -14.40 -1.30
C PHE A 63 1.20 -14.91 -2.20
N VAL A 64 1.42 -15.98 -2.99
CA VAL A 64 0.36 -16.60 -3.82
C VAL A 64 -0.82 -17.02 -2.95
N LYS A 65 -0.60 -17.75 -1.86
CA LYS A 65 -1.67 -18.20 -0.97
C LYS A 65 -2.50 -17.04 -0.41
N GLN A 66 -1.85 -15.91 -0.14
CA GLN A 66 -2.54 -14.72 0.37
C GLN A 66 -3.28 -13.93 -0.73
N LEU A 67 -2.77 -13.93 -1.97
CA LEU A 67 -3.49 -13.39 -3.12
C LEU A 67 -4.75 -14.20 -3.41
N GLU A 68 -4.67 -15.54 -3.42
CA GLU A 68 -5.84 -16.43 -3.56
C GLU A 68 -6.87 -16.22 -2.45
N MET A 69 -6.40 -15.96 -1.23
CA MET A 69 -7.27 -15.64 -0.10
C MET A 69 -7.97 -14.28 -0.32
N ALA A 70 -7.24 -13.26 -0.77
CA ALA A 70 -7.81 -11.94 -1.07
C ALA A 70 -8.86 -12.01 -2.18
N GLU A 71 -8.62 -12.78 -3.25
CA GLU A 71 -9.61 -13.04 -4.31
C GLU A 71 -10.87 -13.71 -3.74
N ARG A 72 -10.70 -14.79 -2.96
CA ARG A 72 -11.81 -15.54 -2.39
C ARG A 72 -12.70 -14.72 -1.49
N PHE A 73 -12.15 -13.76 -0.74
CA PHE A 73 -12.87 -12.88 0.18
C PHE A 73 -13.20 -11.53 -0.45
N GLU A 74 -12.90 -11.33 -1.75
CA GLU A 74 -13.10 -10.07 -2.48
C GLU A 74 -12.49 -8.85 -1.76
N LYS A 75 -11.32 -9.04 -1.12
CA LYS A 75 -10.64 -7.99 -0.36
C LYS A 75 -9.60 -7.27 -1.20
N PRO A 76 -9.41 -5.95 -1.00
CA PRO A 76 -8.22 -5.27 -1.48
C PRO A 76 -6.97 -5.84 -0.81
N VAL A 77 -5.81 -5.62 -1.43
CA VAL A 77 -4.51 -6.02 -0.88
C VAL A 77 -3.63 -4.81 -0.59
N VAL A 78 -2.95 -4.83 0.56
CA VAL A 78 -1.90 -3.88 0.93
C VAL A 78 -0.56 -4.59 0.79
N LEU A 79 0.28 -4.08 -0.12
CA LEU A 79 1.49 -4.76 -0.56
C LEU A 79 2.75 -4.13 -0.01
N HIS A 80 3.56 -4.96 0.64
CA HIS A 80 4.97 -4.73 0.89
C HIS A 80 5.80 -5.14 -0.32
N CYS A 81 6.58 -4.23 -0.89
CA CYS A 81 7.36 -4.51 -2.10
C CYS A 81 8.75 -3.88 -2.03
N VAL A 82 9.75 -4.65 -1.64
CA VAL A 82 11.14 -4.18 -1.55
C VAL A 82 12.03 -4.91 -2.54
N LYS A 83 12.58 -4.18 -3.52
CA LYS A 83 13.46 -4.69 -4.61
C LYS A 83 12.86 -5.86 -5.42
N ALA A 84 11.54 -6.03 -5.42
CA ALA A 84 10.82 -7.16 -6.01
C ALA A 84 9.67 -6.74 -6.94
N PHE A 85 9.70 -5.51 -7.46
CA PHE A 85 8.59 -4.93 -8.24
C PHE A 85 8.18 -5.80 -9.44
N GLU A 86 9.13 -6.32 -10.20
CA GLU A 86 8.83 -7.11 -11.40
C GLU A 86 8.18 -8.45 -11.06
N GLU A 87 8.65 -9.11 -10.02
CA GLU A 87 8.06 -10.36 -9.54
C GLU A 87 6.65 -10.13 -9.00
N VAL A 88 6.46 -9.08 -8.18
CA VAL A 88 5.14 -8.72 -7.66
C VAL A 88 4.17 -8.45 -8.82
N MET A 89 4.55 -7.62 -9.81
CA MET A 89 3.70 -7.33 -10.97
C MET A 89 3.34 -8.58 -11.76
N THR A 90 4.31 -9.46 -11.99
CA THR A 90 4.10 -10.74 -12.72
C THR A 90 3.15 -11.67 -11.96
N MET A 91 3.23 -11.68 -10.63
CA MET A 91 2.33 -12.50 -9.81
C MET A 91 0.93 -11.92 -9.79
N LEU A 92 0.78 -10.60 -9.61
CA LEU A 92 -0.51 -9.90 -9.65
C LEU A 92 -1.26 -10.08 -10.98
N ASP A 93 -0.55 -10.21 -12.09
CA ASP A 93 -1.16 -10.42 -13.42
C ASP A 93 -1.93 -11.74 -13.53
N LYS A 94 -1.75 -12.67 -12.61
CA LYS A 94 -2.42 -13.97 -12.54
C LYS A 94 -3.67 -13.97 -11.67
N HIS A 95 -3.98 -12.83 -11.01
CA HIS A 95 -5.04 -12.72 -10.03
C HIS A 95 -6.03 -11.60 -10.38
N THR A 96 -7.30 -11.79 -10.02
CA THR A 96 -8.35 -10.77 -10.15
C THR A 96 -8.67 -10.21 -8.78
N LEU A 97 -7.98 -9.14 -8.40
CA LEU A 97 -8.10 -8.52 -7.09
C LEU A 97 -9.04 -7.31 -7.14
N ARG A 98 -9.77 -7.09 -6.06
CA ARG A 98 -10.67 -5.95 -5.91
C ARG A 98 -9.93 -4.60 -6.03
N ALA A 99 -8.80 -4.47 -5.35
CA ALA A 99 -7.87 -3.35 -5.47
C ALA A 99 -6.49 -3.78 -4.98
N VAL A 100 -5.46 -3.09 -5.48
CA VAL A 100 -4.06 -3.32 -5.10
C VAL A 100 -3.46 -2.00 -4.66
N ILE A 101 -2.90 -1.95 -3.46
CA ILE A 101 -2.26 -0.79 -2.86
C ILE A 101 -0.81 -1.14 -2.57
N PHE A 102 0.13 -0.53 -3.28
CA PHE A 102 1.54 -0.59 -2.90
C PHE A 102 1.78 0.40 -1.77
N HIS A 103 1.92 -0.09 -0.53
CA HIS A 103 2.27 0.76 0.59
C HIS A 103 3.75 1.13 0.56
N GLY A 104 4.13 2.26 1.15
CA GLY A 104 5.51 2.71 1.24
C GLY A 104 6.26 2.71 -0.09
N PHE A 105 5.61 3.08 -1.20
CA PHE A 105 6.16 2.92 -2.55
C PHE A 105 7.51 3.60 -2.70
N ILE A 106 8.53 2.81 -3.00
CA ILE A 106 9.90 3.26 -3.34
C ILE A 106 10.25 2.71 -4.72
N GLY A 107 10.08 3.53 -5.73
CA GLY A 107 10.27 3.08 -7.11
C GLY A 107 10.60 4.20 -8.07
N SER A 108 10.75 3.85 -9.37
CA SER A 108 10.94 4.83 -10.43
C SER A 108 9.61 5.34 -10.97
N LYS A 109 9.68 6.45 -11.74
CA LYS A 109 8.58 6.99 -12.51
C LYS A 109 7.92 5.90 -13.38
N GLU A 110 8.71 5.12 -14.11
CA GLU A 110 8.23 4.08 -15.02
C GLU A 110 7.51 2.95 -14.26
N GLN A 111 8.00 2.60 -13.07
CA GLN A 111 7.32 1.62 -12.20
C GLN A 111 5.99 2.16 -11.71
N ALA A 112 5.92 3.42 -11.28
CA ALA A 112 4.68 4.06 -10.88
C ALA A 112 3.66 4.13 -12.03
N GLU A 113 4.08 4.56 -13.22
CA GLU A 113 3.22 4.61 -14.41
C GLU A 113 2.67 3.23 -14.78
N ARG A 114 3.49 2.17 -14.68
CA ARG A 114 3.06 0.79 -14.94
C ARG A 114 2.03 0.31 -13.91
N ALA A 115 2.25 0.55 -12.62
CA ALA A 115 1.29 0.19 -11.58
C ALA A 115 -0.04 0.93 -11.76
N VAL A 116 0.01 2.24 -12.00
CA VAL A 116 -1.18 3.06 -12.25
C VAL A 116 -1.93 2.62 -13.51
N LYS A 117 -1.23 2.27 -14.58
CA LYS A 117 -1.85 1.75 -15.81
C LYS A 117 -2.62 0.43 -15.57
N LYS A 118 -2.21 -0.38 -14.60
CA LYS A 118 -2.93 -1.59 -14.14
C LYS A 118 -4.12 -1.26 -13.22
N GLY A 119 -4.35 0.01 -12.88
CA GLY A 119 -5.39 0.44 -11.97
C GLY A 119 -5.00 0.38 -10.49
N TYR A 120 -3.73 0.13 -10.19
CA TYR A 120 -3.23 0.02 -8.81
C TYR A 120 -3.05 1.38 -8.16
N TYR A 121 -3.04 1.39 -6.84
CA TYR A 121 -2.82 2.56 -6.00
C TYR A 121 -1.42 2.53 -5.42
N LEU A 122 -0.84 3.71 -5.24
CA LEU A 122 0.48 3.89 -4.62
C LEU A 122 0.34 4.75 -3.37
N SER A 123 0.95 4.32 -2.27
CA SER A 123 1.02 5.11 -1.06
C SER A 123 2.43 5.65 -0.86
N PHE A 124 2.53 6.90 -0.41
CA PHE A 124 3.78 7.61 -0.18
C PHE A 124 3.85 8.11 1.25
N GLY A 125 4.98 7.90 1.89
CA GLY A 125 5.25 8.26 3.28
C GLY A 125 6.60 8.95 3.45
N ALA A 126 7.12 8.96 4.68
CA ALA A 126 8.33 9.69 5.07
C ALA A 126 9.57 9.35 4.22
N ARG A 127 9.69 8.11 3.77
CA ARG A 127 10.85 7.66 2.96
C ARG A 127 10.89 8.28 1.56
N THR A 128 9.80 8.88 1.10
CA THR A 128 9.70 9.51 -0.24
C THR A 128 10.69 10.66 -0.38
N GLU A 129 10.81 11.52 0.62
CA GLU A 129 11.65 12.73 0.59
C GLU A 129 13.14 12.42 0.39
N GLY A 130 13.61 11.28 0.88
CA GLY A 130 15.00 10.83 0.72
C GLY A 130 15.39 10.30 -0.66
N SER A 131 14.45 10.23 -1.62
CA SER A 131 14.66 9.57 -2.91
C SER A 131 14.18 10.41 -4.08
N LYS A 132 15.11 11.03 -4.83
CA LYS A 132 14.77 11.78 -6.06
C LYS A 132 13.93 10.96 -7.04
N LYS A 133 14.29 9.70 -7.24
CA LYS A 133 13.56 8.75 -8.08
C LYS A 133 12.12 8.55 -7.63
N THR A 134 11.90 8.43 -6.32
CA THR A 134 10.55 8.25 -5.74
C THR A 134 9.74 9.54 -5.78
N ILE A 135 10.39 10.71 -5.65
CA ILE A 135 9.72 12.01 -5.87
C ILE A 135 9.21 12.14 -7.31
N GLU A 136 9.96 11.67 -8.30
CA GLU A 136 9.49 11.64 -9.70
C GLU A 136 8.30 10.69 -9.85
N ALA A 137 8.33 9.52 -9.24
CA ALA A 137 7.20 8.59 -9.20
C ALA A 137 5.96 9.21 -8.55
N LEU A 138 6.14 9.88 -7.41
CA LEU A 138 5.08 10.62 -6.72
C LEU A 138 4.44 11.67 -7.65
N ARG A 139 5.23 12.44 -8.38
CA ARG A 139 4.75 13.52 -9.26
C ARG A 139 3.91 13.03 -10.43
N VAL A 140 4.19 11.86 -10.97
CA VAL A 140 3.43 11.28 -12.09
C VAL A 140 2.23 10.46 -11.65
N THR A 141 2.14 10.09 -10.37
CA THR A 141 1.00 9.34 -9.85
C THR A 141 -0.24 10.24 -9.79
N PRO A 142 -1.35 9.92 -10.49
CA PRO A 142 -2.58 10.68 -10.41
C PRO A 142 -3.12 10.77 -8.97
N LEU A 143 -3.78 11.87 -8.62
CA LEU A 143 -4.30 12.06 -7.25
C LEU A 143 -5.35 11.02 -6.86
N ASP A 144 -6.13 10.51 -7.81
CA ASP A 144 -7.12 9.45 -7.61
C ASP A 144 -6.49 8.04 -7.51
N ARG A 145 -5.18 7.94 -7.60
CA ARG A 145 -4.37 6.71 -7.44
C ARG A 145 -3.32 6.82 -6.35
N LEU A 146 -3.36 7.91 -5.58
CA LEU A 146 -2.36 8.23 -4.59
C LEU A 146 -2.95 8.19 -3.19
N PHE A 147 -2.29 7.47 -2.30
CA PHE A 147 -2.50 7.52 -0.86
C PHE A 147 -1.30 8.14 -0.14
N VAL A 148 -1.55 8.60 1.08
CA VAL A 148 -0.52 9.05 2.02
C VAL A 148 -0.55 8.13 3.23
N GLU A 149 0.61 7.88 3.83
CA GLU A 149 0.75 7.03 5.00
C GLU A 149 1.81 7.55 5.96
N THR A 150 1.69 7.19 7.23
CA THR A 150 2.72 7.44 8.23
C THR A 150 3.61 6.23 8.46
N ASP A 151 3.10 5.01 8.25
CA ASP A 151 3.80 3.74 8.51
C ASP A 151 4.36 3.70 9.95
N GLU A 152 5.68 3.56 10.13
CA GLU A 152 6.37 3.62 11.42
C GLU A 152 6.89 5.03 11.78
N ALA A 153 6.74 6.01 10.89
CA ALA A 153 7.31 7.35 11.08
C ALA A 153 6.68 8.09 12.26
N GLU A 154 7.52 8.81 13.03
CA GLU A 154 7.07 9.65 14.16
C GLU A 154 6.59 11.03 13.68
N VAL A 155 5.61 11.03 12.78
CA VAL A 155 5.01 12.23 12.20
C VAL A 155 3.50 12.12 12.23
N THR A 156 2.80 13.25 12.26
CA THR A 156 1.35 13.24 12.10
C THR A 156 0.97 13.08 10.63
N ILE A 157 -0.21 12.55 10.39
CA ILE A 157 -0.70 12.39 9.01
C ILE A 157 -0.87 13.74 8.32
N GLU A 158 -1.25 14.80 9.04
CA GLU A 158 -1.36 16.17 8.54
C GLU A 158 -0.01 16.66 8.01
N ALA A 159 1.06 16.48 8.80
CA ALA A 159 2.43 16.85 8.41
C ALA A 159 2.89 16.04 7.20
N MET A 160 2.48 14.76 7.10
CA MET A 160 2.79 13.93 5.95
C MET A 160 2.08 14.43 4.69
N TYR A 161 0.79 14.77 4.75
CA TYR A 161 0.08 15.39 3.62
C TYR A 161 0.74 16.69 3.17
N GLN A 162 1.17 17.54 4.10
CA GLN A 162 1.91 18.78 3.77
C GLN A 162 3.24 18.47 3.06
N THR A 163 3.97 17.47 3.52
CA THR A 163 5.22 17.04 2.90
C THR A 163 5.00 16.53 1.48
N ILE A 164 4.02 15.66 1.27
CA ILE A 164 3.69 15.10 -0.05
C ILE A 164 3.20 16.22 -0.99
N ALA A 165 2.37 17.14 -0.51
CA ALA A 165 1.90 18.29 -1.30
C ALA A 165 3.08 19.17 -1.75
N ARG A 166 3.99 19.50 -0.84
CA ARG A 166 5.22 20.26 -1.15
C ARG A 166 6.09 19.55 -2.20
N LEU A 167 6.27 18.23 -2.10
CA LEU A 167 7.06 17.45 -3.06
C LEU A 167 6.41 17.39 -4.46
N ARG A 168 5.08 17.53 -4.52
CA ARG A 168 4.31 17.59 -5.76
C ARG A 168 4.12 19.01 -6.32
N ASP A 169 4.50 20.03 -5.57
CA ASP A 169 4.24 21.43 -5.91
C ASP A 169 2.73 21.72 -6.06
N ILE A 170 1.93 21.24 -5.10
CA ILE A 170 0.48 21.47 -5.01
C ILE A 170 0.10 21.99 -3.63
N GLU A 171 -1.02 22.71 -3.54
CA GLU A 171 -1.59 23.11 -2.27
C GLU A 171 -2.45 22.01 -1.66
N VAL A 172 -2.43 21.90 -0.33
CA VAL A 172 -3.27 20.98 0.44
C VAL A 172 -3.95 21.75 1.57
N ASP A 173 -5.25 21.67 1.64
CA ASP A 173 -6.00 22.10 2.83
C ASP A 173 -6.13 20.93 3.81
N VAL A 174 -5.23 20.90 4.81
CA VAL A 174 -5.22 19.86 5.86
C VAL A 174 -6.42 19.95 6.81
N ASN A 175 -7.21 21.04 6.74
CA ASN A 175 -8.40 21.24 7.58
C ASN A 175 -9.67 20.58 7.02
N GLY A 176 -9.56 19.73 5.99
CA GLY A 176 -10.63 18.83 5.56
C GLY A 176 -11.28 19.12 4.21
N LYS A 177 -10.71 20.02 3.41
CA LYS A 177 -11.15 20.27 2.03
C LYS A 177 -10.01 19.99 1.04
N THR A 178 -9.44 18.81 1.09
CA THR A 178 -8.53 18.39 0.03
C THR A 178 -9.36 17.89 -1.14
N ASP A 179 -9.05 18.35 -2.35
CA ASP A 179 -9.55 17.74 -3.59
C ASP A 179 -8.99 16.31 -3.80
N TRP A 180 -8.20 15.81 -2.85
CA TRP A 180 -7.73 14.44 -2.72
C TRP A 180 -8.86 13.54 -2.21
N LYS A 181 -9.90 13.45 -3.00
CA LYS A 181 -10.96 12.49 -2.80
C LYS A 181 -10.60 11.17 -3.48
N ILE A 182 -9.69 10.45 -2.86
CA ILE A 182 -9.74 9.01 -3.06
C ILE A 182 -10.96 8.56 -2.27
N ASP A 183 -11.96 8.09 -2.98
CA ASP A 183 -13.11 7.48 -2.36
C ASP A 183 -12.66 6.12 -1.77
N PHE A 184 -12.08 6.21 -0.57
CA PHE A 184 -11.56 5.06 0.17
C PHE A 184 -12.65 3.98 0.32
N PHE A 185 -13.89 4.39 0.54
CA PHE A 185 -15.02 3.48 0.67
C PHE A 185 -15.30 2.72 -0.64
N ARG A 186 -15.01 3.31 -1.80
CA ARG A 186 -15.02 2.60 -3.08
C ARG A 186 -13.93 1.54 -3.18
N VAL A 187 -12.74 1.80 -2.64
CA VAL A 187 -11.61 0.87 -2.68
C VAL A 187 -11.84 -0.28 -1.70
N SER A 188 -12.29 0.01 -0.48
CA SER A 188 -12.54 -0.98 0.57
C SER A 188 -13.86 -1.74 0.39
N GLY A 189 -14.81 -1.19 -0.40
CA GLY A 189 -16.14 -1.78 -0.56
C GLY A 189 -16.99 -1.74 0.69
N ALA A 190 -16.73 -0.79 1.57
CA ALA A 190 -17.49 -0.57 2.81
C ALA A 190 -18.76 0.28 2.60
N LEU A 191 -19.23 0.41 1.36
CA LEU A 191 -20.55 0.95 0.99
C LEU A 191 -21.37 -0.08 0.23
#